data_58b031b349b53e1f197b5097fba45f90
#
_entry.id   58b031b349b53e1f197b5097fba45f90
#
_cell.length_a   1.000
_cell.length_b   1.000
_cell.length_c   1.000
_cell.angle_alpha   90.00
_cell.angle_beta   90.00
_cell.angle_gamma   90.00
#
_symmetry.space_group_name_H-M   'P 1'
#
loop_
_entity.id
_entity.type
_entity.pdbx_description
1 polymer ?
#
loop_
_entity_poly.entity_id
_entity_poly.type
_entity_poly.pdbx_seq_one_letter_code
_entity_poly.pdbx_strand_id
1 'polypeptide(L)'
;MLIDFHTHIFPDNLAARALSRLSYVSGGLTPYTDGTTKGLLSSMEKEGVDRSVVLNIATNPHQMHSVNDFAASVNSEKLVAFGSVHPDAPDALDELDRIKSLGLKGVKFHPDYQHFFVDEPRLFPLYKKISELGLITLFHAGYDFGFDPPYKCMPKNALNMLDRFTSPVVLAHWGGLTCGEEVIDLLCGRDVYFYVSFGYGVMPRSTALAIIDKHGVDKLLFGTDSPWHTPTMELNMQKTLGLSDEDIAKINYKNALKIL
;
A
#
# COMPACT_ATOMS: atom_id res chain seq x y z
N MET A 1 15.55 -11.75 -6.61
CA MET A 1 15.03 -10.36 -6.50
C MET A 1 13.82 -10.35 -5.58
N LEU A 2 13.73 -9.34 -4.73
CA LEU A 2 12.58 -9.11 -3.83
C LEU A 2 12.22 -7.62 -3.88
N ILE A 3 10.96 -7.31 -4.19
CA ILE A 3 10.42 -5.94 -4.22
C ILE A 3 9.34 -5.84 -3.15
N ASP A 4 9.58 -5.05 -2.12
CA ASP A 4 8.60 -4.77 -1.08
C ASP A 4 7.67 -3.62 -1.53
N PHE A 5 6.43 -3.93 -1.81
CA PHE A 5 5.46 -2.97 -2.36
C PHE A 5 4.76 -2.12 -1.29
N HIS A 6 5.14 -2.27 0.00
CA HIS A 6 4.54 -1.48 1.06
C HIS A 6 5.52 -1.20 2.21
N THR A 7 6.08 -0.01 2.20
CA THR A 7 6.93 0.47 3.30
C THR A 7 6.61 1.92 3.65
N HIS A 8 6.85 2.28 4.91
CA HIS A 8 6.67 3.63 5.42
C HIS A 8 7.97 4.17 6.00
N ILE A 9 8.31 5.39 5.64
CA ILE A 9 9.37 6.19 6.25
C ILE A 9 8.89 7.62 6.47
N PHE A 10 9.56 8.31 7.37
CA PHE A 10 9.27 9.67 7.75
C PHE A 10 10.55 10.51 7.69
N PRO A 11 10.47 11.84 7.54
CA PRO A 11 11.60 12.73 7.78
C PRO A 11 12.26 12.44 9.15
N ASP A 12 13.59 12.44 9.22
CA ASP A 12 14.35 12.01 10.41
C ASP A 12 13.90 12.71 11.69
N ASN A 13 13.57 14.00 11.60
CA ASN A 13 13.09 14.80 12.74
C ASN A 13 11.65 14.45 13.19
N LEU A 14 10.90 13.69 12.40
CA LEU A 14 9.53 13.28 12.70
C LEU A 14 9.40 11.78 13.00
N ALA A 15 10.34 10.95 12.53
CA ALA A 15 10.23 9.48 12.54
C ALA A 15 9.91 8.91 13.93
N ALA A 16 10.70 9.24 14.94
CA ALA A 16 10.48 8.73 16.30
C ALA A 16 9.10 9.10 16.87
N ARG A 17 8.65 10.34 16.65
CA ARG A 17 7.34 10.82 17.12
C ARG A 17 6.20 10.15 16.34
N ALA A 18 6.35 10.00 15.02
CA ALA A 18 5.35 9.35 14.18
C ALA A 18 5.18 7.87 14.59
N LEU A 19 6.26 7.13 14.73
CA LEU A 19 6.22 5.73 15.16
C LEU A 19 5.60 5.56 16.56
N SER A 20 6.00 6.38 17.53
CA SER A 20 5.41 6.33 18.87
C SER A 20 3.90 6.55 18.85
N ARG A 21 3.42 7.55 18.08
CA ARG A 21 1.99 7.80 17.93
C ARG A 21 1.26 6.64 17.24
N LEU A 22 1.80 6.15 16.12
CA LEU A 22 1.19 5.07 15.35
C LEU A 22 1.14 3.77 16.16
N SER A 23 2.22 3.41 16.86
CA SER A 23 2.25 2.28 17.80
C SER A 23 1.15 2.41 18.87
N TYR A 24 0.99 3.58 19.46
CA TYR A 24 -0.03 3.80 20.48
C TYR A 24 -1.45 3.60 19.94
N VAL A 25 -1.78 4.21 18.78
CA VAL A 25 -3.14 4.14 18.23
C VAL A 25 -3.48 2.76 17.65
N SER A 26 -2.49 1.98 17.21
CA SER A 26 -2.67 0.61 16.71
C SER A 26 -2.68 -0.46 17.81
N GLY A 27 -2.82 -0.07 19.07
CA GLY A 27 -2.88 -1.03 20.19
C GLY A 27 -1.52 -1.61 20.59
N GLY A 28 -0.40 -0.93 20.27
CA GLY A 28 0.93 -1.30 20.72
C GLY A 28 1.74 -2.10 19.70
N LEU A 29 1.46 -2.00 18.40
CA LEU A 29 2.32 -2.59 17.36
C LEU A 29 3.74 -2.08 17.53
N THR A 30 4.71 -3.00 17.54
CA THR A 30 6.12 -2.67 17.69
C THR A 30 6.77 -2.49 16.33
N PRO A 31 7.40 -1.32 16.04
CA PRO A 31 8.09 -1.13 14.78
C PRO A 31 9.43 -1.89 14.76
N TYR A 32 9.76 -2.49 13.62
CA TYR A 32 11.01 -3.22 13.38
C TYR A 32 12.12 -2.36 12.76
N THR A 33 11.82 -1.13 12.36
CA THR A 33 12.80 -0.11 11.94
C THR A 33 12.55 1.18 12.70
N ASP A 34 13.48 2.13 12.62
CA ASP A 34 13.35 3.45 13.25
C ASP A 34 12.49 4.44 12.43
N GLY A 35 11.91 3.98 11.31
CA GLY A 35 11.07 4.77 10.42
C GLY A 35 11.80 5.82 9.60
N THR A 36 13.14 5.83 9.61
CA THR A 36 13.96 6.73 8.78
C THR A 36 14.31 6.09 7.44
N THR A 37 14.70 6.91 6.46
CA THR A 37 15.25 6.42 5.18
C THR A 37 16.45 5.50 5.42
N LYS A 38 17.35 5.86 6.32
CA LYS A 38 18.52 5.06 6.66
C LYS A 38 18.12 3.72 7.30
N GLY A 39 17.15 3.74 8.21
CA GLY A 39 16.64 2.54 8.87
C GLY A 39 16.02 1.56 7.89
N LEU A 40 15.22 2.06 6.93
CA LEU A 40 14.65 1.23 5.86
C LEU A 40 15.74 0.62 4.98
N LEU A 41 16.70 1.41 4.49
CA LEU A 41 17.82 0.92 3.66
C LEU A 41 18.66 -0.14 4.38
N SER A 42 18.92 0.05 5.67
CA SER A 42 19.64 -0.94 6.50
C SER A 42 18.82 -2.23 6.66
N SER A 43 17.51 -2.13 6.85
CA SER A 43 16.62 -3.29 6.90
C SER A 43 16.58 -4.04 5.56
N MET A 44 16.48 -3.31 4.43
CA MET A 44 16.50 -3.88 3.09
C MET A 44 17.79 -4.70 2.85
N GLU A 45 18.95 -4.14 3.21
CA GLU A 45 20.23 -4.83 3.07
C GLU A 45 20.26 -6.12 3.91
N LYS A 46 19.86 -6.04 5.17
CA LYS A 46 19.80 -7.18 6.09
C LYS A 46 18.87 -8.29 5.63
N GLU A 47 17.70 -7.91 5.10
CA GLU A 47 16.61 -8.83 4.76
C GLU A 47 16.65 -9.26 3.27
N GLY A 48 17.58 -8.73 2.47
CA GLY A 48 17.73 -9.09 1.04
C GLY A 48 16.64 -8.48 0.14
N VAL A 49 16.12 -7.30 0.48
CA VAL A 49 15.16 -6.56 -0.35
C VAL A 49 15.91 -5.69 -1.35
N ASP A 50 15.62 -5.86 -2.64
CA ASP A 50 16.28 -5.11 -3.72
C ASP A 50 15.67 -3.72 -3.93
N ARG A 51 14.34 -3.61 -3.81
CA ARG A 51 13.58 -2.35 -3.94
C ARG A 51 12.44 -2.30 -2.93
N SER A 52 12.11 -1.09 -2.46
CA SER A 52 10.93 -0.84 -1.63
C SER A 52 10.08 0.28 -2.22
N VAL A 53 8.77 0.08 -2.25
CA VAL A 53 7.81 1.14 -2.57
C VAL A 53 7.51 1.90 -1.28
N VAL A 54 7.86 3.18 -1.26
CA VAL A 54 7.67 4.06 -0.11
C VAL A 54 6.33 4.78 -0.23
N LEU A 55 5.45 4.55 0.74
CA LEU A 55 4.08 5.04 0.73
C LEU A 55 3.89 6.15 1.76
N ASN A 56 3.95 7.40 1.31
CA ASN A 56 3.69 8.55 2.14
C ASN A 56 2.19 8.91 2.13
N ILE A 57 1.69 9.50 3.21
CA ILE A 57 0.27 9.83 3.37
C ILE A 57 0.13 11.28 3.80
N ALA A 58 -0.59 12.08 3.00
CA ALA A 58 -1.04 13.41 3.37
C ALA A 58 -2.34 13.29 4.19
N THR A 59 -2.24 13.27 5.52
CA THR A 59 -3.38 13.07 6.42
C THR A 59 -4.26 14.31 6.59
N ASN A 60 -3.83 15.45 6.08
CA ASN A 60 -4.64 16.66 5.96
C ASN A 60 -4.22 17.48 4.72
N PRO A 61 -5.09 18.39 4.20
CA PRO A 61 -4.80 19.17 2.99
C PRO A 61 -3.49 19.97 3.03
N HIS A 62 -3.14 20.53 4.19
CA HIS A 62 -1.96 21.40 4.33
C HIS A 62 -0.62 20.66 4.29
N GLN A 63 -0.62 19.34 4.47
CA GLN A 63 0.59 18.52 4.42
C GLN A 63 0.93 18.05 3.00
N MET A 64 0.01 18.14 2.07
CA MET A 64 0.08 17.51 0.75
C MET A 64 1.41 17.82 0.03
N HIS A 65 1.74 19.10 -0.13
CA HIS A 65 2.98 19.49 -0.80
C HIS A 65 4.25 19.01 -0.09
N SER A 66 4.33 19.20 1.24
CA SER A 66 5.52 18.79 2.01
C SER A 66 5.73 17.28 2.03
N VAL A 67 4.65 16.50 2.04
CA VAL A 67 4.69 15.04 1.94
C VAL A 67 5.24 14.61 0.58
N ASN A 68 4.81 15.25 -0.50
CA ASN A 68 5.27 14.94 -1.85
C ASN A 68 6.69 15.44 -2.13
N ASP A 69 7.10 16.56 -1.53
CA ASP A 69 8.50 17.01 -1.56
C ASP A 69 9.44 16.02 -0.87
N PHE A 70 9.02 15.50 0.30
CA PHE A 70 9.76 14.45 0.97
C PHE A 70 9.81 13.17 0.12
N ALA A 71 8.67 12.72 -0.44
CA ALA A 71 8.62 11.57 -1.33
C ALA A 71 9.61 11.71 -2.50
N ALA A 72 9.62 12.88 -3.16
CA ALA A 72 10.55 13.16 -4.26
C ALA A 72 12.02 13.15 -3.82
N SER A 73 12.32 13.65 -2.61
CA SER A 73 13.68 13.72 -2.08
C SER A 73 14.31 12.36 -1.81
N VAL A 74 13.49 11.33 -1.53
CA VAL A 74 13.95 9.97 -1.24
C VAL A 74 13.81 9.03 -2.44
N ASN A 75 13.14 9.48 -3.51
CA ASN A 75 12.88 8.67 -4.70
C ASN A 75 14.19 8.27 -5.40
N SER A 76 14.39 6.99 -5.65
CA SER A 76 15.61 6.43 -6.24
C SER A 76 15.35 5.07 -6.87
N GLU A 77 16.37 4.42 -7.44
CA GLU A 77 16.25 3.05 -7.94
C GLU A 77 15.88 2.02 -6.85
N LYS A 78 16.36 2.23 -5.61
CA LYS A 78 16.07 1.35 -4.48
C LYS A 78 14.76 1.70 -3.77
N LEU A 79 14.40 2.97 -3.72
CA LEU A 79 13.22 3.49 -3.03
C LEU A 79 12.28 4.14 -4.04
N VAL A 80 11.29 3.40 -4.51
CA VAL A 80 10.28 3.93 -5.44
C VAL A 80 9.20 4.63 -4.63
N ALA A 81 9.29 5.96 -4.53
CA ALA A 81 8.35 6.72 -3.73
C ALA A 81 7.03 7.00 -4.46
N PHE A 82 5.93 6.86 -3.74
CA PHE A 82 4.61 7.31 -4.16
C PHE A 82 4.27 8.64 -3.47
N GLY A 83 3.56 9.49 -4.19
CA GLY A 83 2.97 10.69 -3.62
C GLY A 83 1.67 10.39 -2.87
N SER A 84 1.06 11.44 -2.35
CA SER A 84 -0.25 11.40 -1.75
C SER A 84 -0.99 12.70 -2.00
N VAL A 85 -2.28 12.63 -2.29
CA VAL A 85 -3.15 13.82 -2.34
C VAL A 85 -4.25 13.69 -1.30
N HIS A 86 -4.66 14.80 -0.71
CA HIS A 86 -5.81 14.82 0.18
C HIS A 86 -7.04 15.23 -0.63
N PRO A 87 -8.14 14.43 -0.63
CA PRO A 87 -9.30 14.71 -1.46
C PRO A 87 -9.97 16.06 -1.20
N ASP A 88 -9.81 16.61 0.00
CA ASP A 88 -10.38 17.90 0.39
C ASP A 88 -9.44 19.09 0.11
N ALA A 89 -8.25 18.85 -0.45
CA ALA A 89 -7.37 19.94 -0.86
C ALA A 89 -7.92 20.61 -2.12
N PRO A 90 -8.01 21.95 -2.16
CA PRO A 90 -8.58 22.64 -3.30
C PRO A 90 -7.75 22.48 -4.58
N ASP A 91 -6.47 22.19 -4.44
CA ASP A 91 -5.48 21.99 -5.51
C ASP A 91 -5.07 20.51 -5.71
N ALA A 92 -5.90 19.56 -5.23
CA ALA A 92 -5.60 18.13 -5.32
C ALA A 92 -5.35 17.64 -6.76
N LEU A 93 -6.06 18.20 -7.75
CA LEU A 93 -5.88 17.85 -9.17
C LEU A 93 -4.56 18.39 -9.73
N ASP A 94 -4.18 19.62 -9.37
CA ASP A 94 -2.91 20.24 -9.79
C ASP A 94 -1.73 19.50 -9.13
N GLU A 95 -1.89 19.07 -7.88
CA GLU A 95 -0.87 18.27 -7.18
C GLU A 95 -0.63 16.91 -7.83
N LEU A 96 -1.61 16.31 -8.48
CA LEU A 96 -1.41 15.09 -9.26
C LEU A 96 -0.48 15.34 -10.46
N ASP A 97 -0.64 16.46 -11.16
CA ASP A 97 0.29 16.86 -12.24
C ASP A 97 1.71 17.07 -11.67
N ARG A 98 1.82 17.68 -10.49
CA ARG A 98 3.10 17.86 -9.81
C ARG A 98 3.72 16.52 -9.40
N ILE A 99 2.98 15.61 -8.81
CA ILE A 99 3.43 14.24 -8.48
C ILE A 99 4.03 13.58 -9.73
N LYS A 100 3.35 13.66 -10.86
CA LYS A 100 3.86 13.12 -12.13
C LYS A 100 5.14 13.80 -12.58
N SER A 101 5.23 15.15 -12.47
CA SER A 101 6.41 15.93 -12.84
C SER A 101 7.62 15.65 -11.94
N LEU A 102 7.39 15.31 -10.68
CA LEU A 102 8.41 14.87 -9.71
C LEU A 102 8.94 13.45 -9.98
N GLY A 103 8.40 12.75 -10.97
CA GLY A 103 8.81 11.39 -11.35
C GLY A 103 8.31 10.30 -10.39
N LEU A 104 7.35 10.62 -9.51
CA LEU A 104 6.72 9.65 -8.62
C LEU A 104 5.81 8.72 -9.42
N LYS A 105 5.80 7.42 -9.07
CA LYS A 105 5.14 6.38 -9.87
C LYS A 105 3.67 6.16 -9.54
N GLY A 106 3.21 6.63 -8.41
CA GLY A 106 1.85 6.39 -7.96
C GLY A 106 1.43 7.30 -6.82
N VAL A 107 0.21 7.06 -6.35
CA VAL A 107 -0.45 7.81 -5.28
C VAL A 107 -0.93 6.85 -4.21
N LYS A 108 -0.61 7.13 -2.95
CA LYS A 108 -1.12 6.41 -1.77
C LYS A 108 -2.28 7.17 -1.17
N PHE A 109 -3.35 6.44 -0.90
CA PHE A 109 -4.47 6.86 -0.07
C PHE A 109 -4.59 6.01 1.19
N HIS A 110 -4.97 6.67 2.27
CA HIS A 110 -5.39 6.00 3.50
C HIS A 110 -6.75 6.56 3.91
N PRO A 111 -7.85 5.96 3.44
CA PRO A 111 -9.19 6.54 3.55
C PRO A 111 -9.63 6.87 4.96
N ASP A 112 -9.21 6.06 5.97
CA ASP A 112 -9.55 6.32 7.36
C ASP A 112 -8.80 7.53 7.94
N TYR A 113 -7.49 7.68 7.66
CA TYR A 113 -6.71 8.86 8.02
C TYR A 113 -7.13 10.12 7.27
N GLN A 114 -7.63 9.99 6.04
CA GLN A 114 -8.03 11.09 5.17
C GLN A 114 -9.55 11.36 5.19
N HIS A 115 -10.30 10.60 5.98
CA HIS A 115 -11.73 10.78 6.28
C HIS A 115 -12.68 10.76 5.06
N PHE A 116 -12.48 9.86 4.08
CA PHE A 116 -13.37 9.71 2.93
C PHE A 116 -13.67 8.23 2.63
N PHE A 117 -14.89 7.92 2.19
CA PHE A 117 -15.18 6.60 1.61
C PHE A 117 -14.69 6.55 0.16
N VAL A 118 -14.03 5.46 -0.21
CA VAL A 118 -13.38 5.35 -1.54
C VAL A 118 -14.37 5.37 -2.71
N ASP A 119 -15.64 5.11 -2.48
CA ASP A 119 -16.71 5.11 -3.50
C ASP A 119 -17.54 6.40 -3.54
N GLU A 120 -17.13 7.46 -2.84
CA GLU A 120 -17.80 8.76 -2.91
C GLU A 120 -17.70 9.35 -4.32
N PRO A 121 -18.84 9.74 -4.94
CA PRO A 121 -18.84 10.29 -6.31
C PRO A 121 -17.97 11.52 -6.50
N ARG A 122 -17.76 12.33 -5.47
CA ARG A 122 -16.89 13.51 -5.51
C ARG A 122 -15.42 13.20 -5.82
N LEU A 123 -15.00 11.93 -5.63
CA LEU A 123 -13.62 11.49 -5.88
C LEU A 123 -13.40 11.04 -7.34
N PHE A 124 -14.44 10.78 -8.09
CA PHE A 124 -14.32 10.25 -9.45
C PHE A 124 -13.50 11.14 -10.39
N PRO A 125 -13.57 12.48 -10.32
CA PRO A 125 -12.68 13.35 -11.09
C PRO A 125 -11.19 13.14 -10.74
N LEU A 126 -10.89 12.89 -9.44
CA LEU A 126 -9.53 12.61 -8.96
C LEU A 126 -9.02 11.27 -9.53
N TYR A 127 -9.84 10.21 -9.48
CA TYR A 127 -9.51 8.89 -10.01
C TYR A 127 -9.30 8.90 -11.53
N LYS A 128 -10.14 9.66 -12.24
CA LYS A 128 -9.98 9.89 -13.66
C LYS A 128 -8.62 10.57 -13.97
N LYS A 129 -8.29 11.63 -13.25
CA LYS A 129 -7.02 12.35 -13.43
C LYS A 129 -5.81 11.46 -13.16
N ILE A 130 -5.85 10.66 -12.08
CA ILE A 130 -4.80 9.69 -11.75
C ILE A 130 -4.60 8.70 -12.91
N SER A 131 -5.71 8.19 -13.48
CA SER A 131 -5.68 7.26 -14.62
C SER A 131 -5.12 7.91 -15.89
N GLU A 132 -5.51 9.15 -16.21
CA GLU A 132 -4.99 9.92 -17.33
C GLU A 132 -3.47 10.16 -17.24
N LEU A 133 -2.95 10.32 -16.03
CA LEU A 133 -1.52 10.46 -15.77
C LEU A 133 -0.78 9.12 -15.76
N GLY A 134 -1.50 7.99 -15.83
CA GLY A 134 -0.91 6.65 -15.74
C GLY A 134 -0.24 6.38 -14.40
N LEU A 135 -0.73 6.98 -13.32
CA LEU A 135 -0.22 6.75 -11.97
C LEU A 135 -0.86 5.49 -11.36
N ILE A 136 -0.05 4.72 -10.62
CA ILE A 136 -0.55 3.59 -9.83
C ILE A 136 -1.31 4.16 -8.62
N THR A 137 -2.47 3.60 -8.31
CA THR A 137 -3.21 4.01 -7.11
C THR A 137 -3.16 2.90 -6.07
N LEU A 138 -2.75 3.23 -4.85
CA LEU A 138 -2.69 2.29 -3.75
C LEU A 138 -3.55 2.78 -2.59
N PHE A 139 -4.50 1.95 -2.16
CA PHE A 139 -5.36 2.20 -1.02
C PHE A 139 -5.02 1.29 0.16
N HIS A 140 -5.03 1.84 1.38
CA HIS A 140 -5.28 1.01 2.56
C HIS A 140 -6.68 0.41 2.42
N ALA A 141 -6.86 -0.87 2.76
CA ALA A 141 -8.12 -1.59 2.58
C ALA A 141 -8.42 -2.52 3.77
N GLY A 142 -9.70 -2.65 4.08
CA GLY A 142 -10.19 -3.43 5.20
C GLY A 142 -10.17 -2.66 6.51
N TYR A 143 -9.98 -3.38 7.61
CA TYR A 143 -9.90 -2.80 8.95
C TYR A 143 -8.58 -2.05 9.14
N ASP A 144 -8.57 -1.09 10.04
CA ASP A 144 -7.37 -0.46 10.58
C ASP A 144 -7.47 -0.48 12.11
N PHE A 145 -6.43 -1.00 12.75
CA PHE A 145 -6.40 -1.15 14.22
C PHE A 145 -6.40 0.19 14.97
N GLY A 146 -6.11 1.29 14.28
CA GLY A 146 -6.09 2.65 14.84
C GLY A 146 -7.44 3.38 14.76
N PHE A 147 -8.49 2.75 14.23
CA PHE A 147 -9.79 3.39 13.99
C PHE A 147 -10.96 2.54 14.44
N ASP A 148 -12.05 3.21 14.80
CA ASP A 148 -13.36 2.60 15.01
C ASP A 148 -14.16 2.57 13.68
N PRO A 149 -15.08 1.59 13.51
CA PRO A 149 -15.95 1.57 12.35
C PRO A 149 -16.87 2.82 12.29
N PRO A 150 -17.32 3.24 11.10
CA PRO A 150 -17.21 2.51 9.82
C PRO A 150 -15.87 2.76 9.10
N TYR A 151 -15.22 1.65 8.70
CA TYR A 151 -14.02 1.71 7.87
C TYR A 151 -14.35 2.11 6.43
N LYS A 152 -13.46 2.85 5.78
CA LYS A 152 -13.79 3.61 4.57
C LYS A 152 -13.37 2.97 3.25
N CYS A 153 -12.62 1.87 3.32
CA CYS A 153 -12.25 1.06 2.15
C CYS A 153 -12.51 -0.43 2.40
N MET A 154 -13.75 -0.77 2.74
CA MET A 154 -14.18 -2.17 2.83
C MET A 154 -14.28 -2.78 1.41
N PRO A 155 -14.23 -4.12 1.25
CA PRO A 155 -14.28 -4.77 -0.06
C PRO A 155 -15.45 -4.32 -0.94
N LYS A 156 -16.63 -4.06 -0.36
CA LYS A 156 -17.79 -3.52 -1.09
C LYS A 156 -17.56 -2.10 -1.62
N ASN A 157 -16.98 -1.20 -0.81
CA ASN A 157 -16.64 0.15 -1.26
C ASN A 157 -15.56 0.10 -2.34
N ALA A 158 -14.54 -0.76 -2.15
CA ALA A 158 -13.50 -0.97 -3.15
C ALA A 158 -14.09 -1.44 -4.49
N LEU A 159 -14.99 -2.43 -4.48
CA LEU A 159 -15.66 -2.91 -5.68
C LEU A 159 -16.38 -1.78 -6.45
N ASN A 160 -17.09 -0.89 -5.72
CA ASN A 160 -17.85 0.20 -6.31
C ASN A 160 -16.98 1.25 -7.03
N MET A 161 -15.70 1.37 -6.64
CA MET A 161 -14.80 2.38 -7.23
C MET A 161 -13.92 1.84 -8.35
N LEU A 162 -13.71 0.51 -8.46
CA LEU A 162 -12.73 -0.07 -9.39
C LEU A 162 -12.94 0.36 -10.84
N ASP A 163 -14.19 0.40 -11.31
CA ASP A 163 -14.53 0.80 -12.68
C ASP A 163 -14.24 2.26 -13.01
N ARG A 164 -13.78 3.05 -12.04
CA ARG A 164 -13.39 4.46 -12.21
C ARG A 164 -11.92 4.61 -12.61
N PHE A 165 -11.14 3.51 -12.59
CA PHE A 165 -9.75 3.50 -12.94
C PHE A 165 -9.49 2.77 -14.26
N THR A 166 -8.55 3.31 -15.03
CA THR A 166 -7.93 2.64 -16.19
C THR A 166 -6.44 2.42 -15.99
N SER A 167 -5.88 2.91 -14.88
CA SER A 167 -4.53 2.65 -14.41
C SER A 167 -4.53 1.60 -13.29
N PRO A 168 -3.39 0.98 -12.97
CA PRO A 168 -3.35 -0.07 -11.95
C PRO A 168 -3.83 0.42 -10.58
N VAL A 169 -4.71 -0.36 -9.96
CA VAL A 169 -5.18 -0.18 -8.58
C VAL A 169 -4.60 -1.30 -7.73
N VAL A 170 -4.09 -0.94 -6.56
CA VAL A 170 -3.55 -1.85 -5.56
C VAL A 170 -4.31 -1.68 -4.25
N LEU A 171 -4.84 -2.76 -3.71
CA LEU A 171 -5.47 -2.79 -2.39
C LEU A 171 -4.55 -3.47 -1.37
N ALA A 172 -4.42 -2.83 -0.23
CA ALA A 172 -3.59 -3.28 0.87
C ALA A 172 -4.06 -4.62 1.45
N HIS A 173 -3.12 -5.32 2.10
CA HIS A 173 -3.41 -6.39 3.05
C HIS A 173 -4.35 -7.46 2.49
N TRP A 174 -3.89 -8.15 1.43
CA TRP A 174 -4.66 -9.20 0.75
C TRP A 174 -6.00 -8.71 0.18
N GLY A 175 -6.10 -7.42 -0.16
CA GLY A 175 -7.32 -6.80 -0.66
C GLY A 175 -8.26 -6.25 0.42
N GLY A 176 -7.94 -6.48 1.69
CA GLY A 176 -8.69 -5.97 2.84
C GLY A 176 -8.30 -6.66 4.14
N LEU A 177 -7.64 -5.92 5.04
CA LEU A 177 -7.21 -6.45 6.35
C LEU A 177 -8.40 -7.05 7.10
N THR A 178 -8.29 -8.31 7.51
CA THR A 178 -9.31 -9.11 8.21
C THR A 178 -10.64 -9.34 7.47
N CYS A 179 -10.73 -8.97 6.18
CA CYS A 179 -11.95 -9.08 5.36
C CYS A 179 -11.90 -10.26 4.35
N GLY A 180 -11.14 -11.32 4.63
CA GLY A 180 -10.82 -12.37 3.65
C GLY A 180 -12.02 -12.98 2.92
N GLU A 181 -13.13 -13.26 3.61
CA GLU A 181 -14.34 -13.83 2.98
C GLU A 181 -14.96 -12.84 1.98
N GLU A 182 -15.13 -11.57 2.37
CA GLU A 182 -15.66 -10.54 1.47
C GLU A 182 -14.72 -10.26 0.30
N VAL A 183 -13.40 -10.31 0.51
CA VAL A 183 -12.41 -10.17 -0.57
C VAL A 183 -12.55 -11.30 -1.58
N ILE A 184 -12.68 -12.55 -1.11
CA ILE A 184 -12.89 -13.73 -1.96
C ILE A 184 -14.15 -13.56 -2.80
N ASP A 185 -15.24 -13.10 -2.19
CA ASP A 185 -16.54 -13.00 -2.85
C ASP A 185 -16.63 -11.84 -3.84
N LEU A 186 -16.11 -10.68 -3.50
CA LEU A 186 -16.34 -9.43 -4.21
C LEU A 186 -15.18 -9.01 -5.13
N LEU A 187 -13.94 -9.25 -4.71
CA LEU A 187 -12.76 -8.66 -5.35
C LEU A 187 -11.90 -9.68 -6.11
N CYS A 188 -11.88 -10.94 -5.69
CA CYS A 188 -11.10 -11.96 -6.39
C CYS A 188 -11.57 -12.14 -7.84
N GLY A 189 -10.63 -12.22 -8.77
CA GLY A 189 -10.87 -12.30 -10.22
C GLY A 189 -11.11 -10.94 -10.90
N ARG A 190 -11.14 -9.83 -10.15
CA ARG A 190 -11.24 -8.47 -10.70
C ARG A 190 -9.88 -7.96 -11.18
N ASP A 191 -9.90 -6.86 -11.95
CA ASP A 191 -8.69 -6.17 -12.42
C ASP A 191 -8.13 -5.23 -11.34
N VAL A 192 -7.57 -5.82 -10.30
CA VAL A 192 -7.01 -5.14 -9.13
C VAL A 192 -5.84 -5.94 -8.59
N TYR A 193 -4.81 -5.28 -8.09
CA TYR A 193 -3.68 -5.93 -7.42
C TYR A 193 -3.91 -5.96 -5.90
N PHE A 194 -3.41 -7.01 -5.24
CA PHE A 194 -3.31 -7.07 -3.79
C PHE A 194 -1.85 -7.22 -3.41
N TYR A 195 -1.39 -6.58 -2.34
CA TYR A 195 -0.13 -6.98 -1.73
C TYR A 195 -0.36 -7.75 -0.44
N VAL A 196 0.54 -8.70 -0.21
CA VAL A 196 0.36 -9.79 0.77
C VAL A 196 0.95 -9.46 2.16
N SER A 197 0.86 -8.20 2.62
CA SER A 197 1.29 -7.81 3.96
C SER A 197 0.29 -8.22 5.04
N PHE A 198 0.74 -8.28 6.28
CA PHE A 198 -0.02 -8.82 7.41
C PHE A 198 -0.54 -10.24 7.15
N GLY A 199 0.19 -11.00 6.34
CA GLY A 199 -0.05 -12.43 6.17
C GLY A 199 0.36 -13.21 7.42
N TYR A 200 1.55 -12.92 7.94
CA TYR A 200 2.08 -13.57 9.12
C TYR A 200 1.30 -13.19 10.38
N GLY A 201 0.71 -14.19 11.05
CA GLY A 201 0.01 -14.01 12.33
C GLY A 201 -1.40 -13.40 12.25
N VAL A 202 -1.82 -12.90 11.07
CA VAL A 202 -3.14 -12.27 10.90
C VAL A 202 -4.00 -12.98 9.86
N MET A 203 -3.45 -13.31 8.69
CA MET A 203 -4.19 -13.98 7.62
C MET A 203 -4.23 -15.49 7.84
N PRO A 204 -5.40 -16.13 7.98
CA PRO A 204 -5.51 -17.58 8.02
C PRO A 204 -4.97 -18.19 6.71
N ARG A 205 -4.16 -19.26 6.83
CA ARG A 205 -3.58 -19.93 5.65
C ARG A 205 -4.66 -20.39 4.64
N SER A 206 -5.78 -20.92 5.12
CA SER A 206 -6.90 -21.34 4.27
C SER A 206 -7.48 -20.20 3.45
N THR A 207 -7.62 -19.03 4.05
CA THR A 207 -8.11 -17.82 3.39
C THR A 207 -7.11 -17.33 2.34
N ALA A 208 -5.81 -17.29 2.68
CA ALA A 208 -4.76 -16.94 1.73
C ALA A 208 -4.77 -17.86 0.49
N LEU A 209 -4.89 -19.17 0.69
CA LEU A 209 -4.99 -20.14 -0.41
C LEU A 209 -6.27 -19.95 -1.24
N ALA A 210 -7.40 -19.66 -0.64
CA ALA A 210 -8.64 -19.39 -1.36
C ALA A 210 -8.56 -18.09 -2.20
N ILE A 211 -7.90 -17.05 -1.68
CA ILE A 211 -7.62 -15.82 -2.43
C ILE A 211 -6.71 -16.14 -3.63
N ILE A 212 -5.63 -16.90 -3.42
CA ILE A 212 -4.68 -17.28 -4.48
C ILE A 212 -5.39 -18.09 -5.57
N ASP A 213 -6.19 -19.07 -5.20
CA ASP A 213 -6.93 -19.93 -6.13
C ASP A 213 -7.92 -19.13 -6.99
N LYS A 214 -8.69 -18.23 -6.37
CA LYS A 214 -9.74 -17.48 -7.08
C LYS A 214 -9.24 -16.21 -7.78
N HIS A 215 -8.24 -15.53 -7.23
CA HIS A 215 -7.70 -14.28 -7.79
C HIS A 215 -6.56 -14.54 -8.78
N GLY A 216 -5.78 -15.57 -8.54
CA GLY A 216 -4.55 -15.87 -9.24
C GLY A 216 -3.35 -15.11 -8.69
N VAL A 217 -2.15 -15.67 -8.93
CA VAL A 217 -0.89 -15.09 -8.44
C VAL A 217 -0.42 -13.90 -9.28
N ASP A 218 -0.92 -13.72 -10.50
CA ASP A 218 -0.43 -12.70 -11.45
C ASP A 218 -0.72 -11.25 -11.03
N LYS A 219 -1.58 -11.07 -10.04
CA LYS A 219 -1.94 -9.76 -9.45
C LYS A 219 -1.68 -9.68 -7.96
N LEU A 220 -0.86 -10.59 -7.44
CA LEU A 220 -0.37 -10.50 -6.06
C LEU A 220 1.03 -9.89 -6.05
N LEU A 221 1.29 -9.01 -5.10
CA LEU A 221 2.54 -8.30 -4.88
C LEU A 221 3.07 -8.64 -3.49
N PHE A 222 4.38 -8.80 -3.36
CA PHE A 222 4.98 -8.88 -2.03
C PHE A 222 4.94 -7.50 -1.35
N GLY A 223 4.64 -7.46 -0.06
CA GLY A 223 4.66 -6.25 0.74
C GLY A 223 4.70 -6.58 2.22
N THR A 224 5.31 -5.72 3.02
CA THR A 224 5.48 -5.95 4.47
C THR A 224 4.61 -5.06 5.33
N ASP A 225 4.33 -3.85 4.89
CA ASP A 225 3.88 -2.75 5.75
C ASP A 225 4.96 -2.33 6.77
N SER A 226 6.26 -2.42 6.34
CA SER A 226 7.35 -1.94 7.19
C SER A 226 7.08 -0.48 7.63
N PRO A 227 7.24 -0.15 8.90
CA PRO A 227 8.02 -0.86 9.91
C PRO A 227 7.27 -1.92 10.75
N TRP A 228 6.01 -2.21 10.49
CA TRP A 228 5.18 -3.06 11.37
C TRP A 228 5.42 -4.55 11.20
N HIS A 229 5.76 -5.00 9.99
CA HIS A 229 6.22 -6.36 9.71
C HIS A 229 7.57 -6.34 8.99
N THR A 230 8.24 -7.48 8.98
CA THR A 230 9.53 -7.66 8.30
C THR A 230 9.38 -8.56 7.07
N PRO A 231 10.28 -8.44 6.07
CA PRO A 231 10.33 -9.36 4.94
C PRO A 231 10.43 -10.82 5.36
N THR A 232 11.23 -11.13 6.38
CA THR A 232 11.35 -12.50 6.92
C THR A 232 10.02 -13.05 7.42
N MET A 233 9.18 -12.24 8.09
CA MET A 233 7.86 -12.68 8.56
C MET A 233 6.95 -13.07 7.39
N GLU A 234 6.83 -12.19 6.39
CA GLU A 234 5.95 -12.43 5.25
C GLU A 234 6.48 -13.56 4.34
N LEU A 235 7.78 -13.68 4.14
CA LEU A 235 8.38 -14.80 3.42
C LEU A 235 8.17 -16.14 4.15
N ASN A 236 8.18 -16.16 5.49
CA ASN A 236 7.87 -17.36 6.26
C ASN A 236 6.40 -17.75 6.09
N MET A 237 5.46 -16.79 6.06
CA MET A 237 4.07 -17.08 5.70
C MET A 237 3.97 -17.66 4.29
N GLN A 238 4.63 -17.01 3.30
CA GLN A 238 4.62 -17.46 1.91
C GLN A 238 5.11 -18.90 1.74
N LYS A 239 6.16 -19.33 2.47
CA LYS A 239 6.67 -20.71 2.44
C LYS A 239 5.62 -21.75 2.86
N THR A 240 4.66 -21.37 3.71
CA THR A 240 3.60 -22.28 4.17
C THR A 240 2.52 -22.51 3.11
N LEU A 241 2.46 -21.69 2.06
CA LEU A 241 1.40 -21.74 1.06
C LEU A 241 1.59 -22.84 0.03
N GLY A 242 2.80 -23.40 -0.09
CA GLY A 242 3.09 -24.48 -1.05
C GLY A 242 3.08 -24.04 -2.52
N LEU A 243 3.43 -22.79 -2.78
CA LEU A 243 3.50 -22.21 -4.11
C LEU A 243 4.71 -22.73 -4.88
N SER A 244 4.60 -22.77 -6.21
CA SER A 244 5.73 -23.05 -7.09
C SER A 244 6.78 -21.90 -7.05
N ASP A 245 8.02 -22.21 -7.41
CA ASP A 245 9.08 -21.18 -7.51
C ASP A 245 8.71 -20.07 -8.51
N GLU A 246 7.98 -20.41 -9.57
CA GLU A 246 7.49 -19.44 -10.55
C GLU A 246 6.43 -18.50 -9.93
N ASP A 247 5.50 -19.01 -9.14
CA ASP A 247 4.47 -18.21 -8.47
C ASP A 247 5.09 -17.32 -7.39
N ILE A 248 6.05 -17.85 -6.64
CA ILE A 248 6.86 -17.10 -5.68
C ILE A 248 7.58 -15.95 -6.40
N ALA A 249 8.22 -16.20 -7.54
CA ALA A 249 8.89 -15.17 -8.31
C ALA A 249 7.91 -14.11 -8.86
N LYS A 250 6.69 -14.50 -9.25
CA LYS A 250 5.64 -13.55 -9.66
C LYS A 250 5.28 -12.62 -8.51
N ILE A 251 4.95 -13.14 -7.34
CA ILE A 251 4.58 -12.36 -6.16
C ILE A 251 5.74 -11.48 -5.69
N ASN A 252 6.95 -12.03 -5.61
CA ASN A 252 8.09 -11.36 -5.02
C ASN A 252 8.65 -10.21 -5.86
N TYR A 253 8.53 -10.26 -7.19
CA TYR A 253 9.06 -9.17 -8.02
C TYR A 253 8.48 -9.03 -9.43
N LYS A 254 8.11 -10.14 -10.14
CA LYS A 254 7.74 -10.04 -11.55
C LYS A 254 6.50 -9.19 -11.76
N ASN A 255 5.49 -9.32 -10.89
CA ASN A 255 4.26 -8.54 -10.99
C ASN A 255 4.50 -7.06 -10.67
N ALA A 256 5.33 -6.77 -9.65
CA ALA A 256 5.72 -5.40 -9.32
C ALA A 256 6.43 -4.72 -10.51
N LEU A 257 7.34 -5.43 -11.19
CA LEU A 257 8.06 -4.91 -12.36
C LEU A 257 7.16 -4.62 -13.58
N LYS A 258 5.98 -5.23 -13.67
CA LYS A 258 5.01 -4.94 -14.74
C LYS A 258 4.34 -3.59 -14.59
N ILE A 259 4.21 -3.09 -13.37
CA ILE A 259 3.45 -1.88 -13.09
C ILE A 259 4.32 -0.70 -12.63
N LEU A 260 5.56 -0.93 -12.13
CA LEU A 260 6.54 0.11 -11.76
C LEU A 260 7.32 0.61 -12.99
#